data_ff905d2b4c9bfb4d11139cc8ef80fddc
#
_entry.id   ff905d2b4c9bfb4d11139cc8ef80fddc
#
_cell.length_a   1.000
_cell.length_b   1.000
_cell.length_c   1.000
_cell.angle_alpha   90.00
_cell.angle_beta   90.00
_cell.angle_gamma   90.00
#
_symmetry.space_group_name_H-M   'P 1'
#
loop_
_entity.id
_entity.type
_entity.pdbx_description
1 polymer ?
#
loop_
_entity_poly.entity_id
_entity_poly.type
_entity_poly.pdbx_seq_one_letter_code
_entity_poly.pdbx_strand_id
1 'polypeptide(L)'
;MLRYLPNALTLLRILLVGPVVWLLLHGDYPRTLIVFAIAAVTDAIDGLLAKRFGWTSELGKVLDPLADKLLLVAMFVTLSVLGLAPVWLTVLVVARDVVIAFGALLFRLSFGALEGRPTPVSKLNTLCQILFVLAVTARAAGASLSEPVVMTLGALVMVTTVVSGLDYVLRYASRAMKVRREQAGR
;
A
#
# COMPACT_ATOMS: atom_id res chain seq x y z
N MET A 1 25.81 13.18 -1.70
CA MET A 1 24.48 13.85 -1.66
C MET A 1 23.35 12.97 -2.20
N LEU A 2 23.49 12.24 -3.28
CA LEU A 2 22.43 11.38 -3.88
C LEU A 2 21.96 10.18 -2.98
N ARG A 3 22.76 9.75 -2.02
CA ARG A 3 22.45 8.65 -1.09
C ARG A 3 21.27 8.94 -0.15
N TYR A 4 20.94 10.22 0.07
CA TYR A 4 19.82 10.64 0.94
C TYR A 4 18.52 10.90 0.17
N LEU A 5 18.56 10.82 -1.17
CA LEU A 5 17.44 11.08 -2.04
C LEU A 5 16.23 10.17 -1.71
N PRO A 6 16.37 8.84 -1.54
CA PRO A 6 15.24 7.98 -1.21
C PRO A 6 14.56 8.40 0.10
N ASN A 7 15.35 8.66 1.17
CA ASN A 7 14.77 9.07 2.45
C ASN A 7 14.04 10.43 2.36
N ALA A 8 14.55 11.37 1.56
CA ALA A 8 13.90 12.67 1.35
C ALA A 8 12.56 12.50 0.63
N LEU A 9 12.47 11.59 -0.34
CA LEU A 9 11.25 11.32 -1.10
C LEU A 9 10.22 10.57 -0.25
N THR A 10 10.65 9.65 0.61
CA THR A 10 9.78 9.01 1.62
C THR A 10 9.19 10.04 2.58
N LEU A 11 10.03 10.96 3.09
CA LEU A 11 9.56 12.03 3.98
C LEU A 11 8.59 12.97 3.26
N LEU A 12 8.90 13.36 2.02
CA LEU A 12 8.01 14.16 1.18
C LEU A 12 6.64 13.48 1.01
N ARG A 13 6.61 12.17 0.77
CA ARG A 13 5.37 11.41 0.63
C ARG A 13 4.55 11.42 1.91
N ILE A 14 5.17 11.25 3.08
CA ILE A 14 4.48 11.38 4.37
C ILE A 14 3.90 12.79 4.53
N LEU A 15 4.65 13.81 4.18
CA LEU A 15 4.20 15.21 4.24
C LEU A 15 3.06 15.49 3.25
N LEU A 16 3.04 14.83 2.10
CA LEU A 16 1.97 14.98 1.10
C LEU A 16 0.63 14.37 1.53
N VAL A 17 0.59 13.46 2.52
CA VAL A 17 -0.67 12.89 3.02
C VAL A 17 -1.63 13.98 3.49
N GLY A 18 -1.15 14.94 4.28
CA GLY A 18 -1.98 16.05 4.78
C GLY A 18 -2.59 16.89 3.66
N PRO A 19 -1.79 17.46 2.76
CA PRO A 19 -2.29 18.21 1.59
C PRO A 19 -3.26 17.41 0.71
N VAL A 20 -2.97 16.14 0.42
CA VAL A 20 -3.84 15.28 -0.40
C VAL A 20 -5.20 15.09 0.26
N VAL A 21 -5.23 14.75 1.55
CA VAL A 21 -6.48 14.61 2.32
C VAL A 21 -7.24 15.93 2.38
N TRP A 22 -6.53 17.03 2.61
CA TRP A 22 -7.14 18.36 2.67
C TRP A 22 -7.80 18.75 1.34
N LEU A 23 -7.09 18.61 0.21
CA LEU A 23 -7.64 18.86 -1.13
C LEU A 23 -8.87 18.00 -1.42
N LEU A 24 -8.80 16.71 -1.07
CA LEU A 24 -9.89 15.77 -1.28
C LEU A 24 -11.14 16.15 -0.49
N LEU A 25 -10.97 16.53 0.79
CA LEU A 25 -12.07 16.96 1.67
C LEU A 25 -12.71 18.29 1.20
N HIS A 26 -11.95 19.15 0.52
CA HIS A 26 -12.47 20.42 -0.04
C HIS A 26 -13.04 20.26 -1.46
N GLY A 27 -13.12 19.03 -1.99
CA GLY A 27 -13.66 18.76 -3.33
C GLY A 27 -12.76 19.18 -4.48
N ASP A 28 -11.49 19.51 -4.23
CA ASP A 28 -10.51 19.83 -5.30
C ASP A 28 -9.93 18.52 -5.86
N TYR A 29 -10.80 17.73 -6.48
CA TYR A 29 -10.43 16.44 -7.06
C TYR A 29 -9.36 16.54 -8.14
N PRO A 30 -9.35 17.55 -9.04
CA PRO A 30 -8.30 17.68 -10.04
C PRO A 30 -6.90 17.83 -9.44
N ARG A 31 -6.74 18.71 -8.42
CA ARG A 31 -5.45 18.85 -7.76
C ARG A 31 -5.09 17.63 -6.94
N THR A 32 -6.06 17.01 -6.25
CA THR A 32 -5.86 15.74 -5.55
C THR A 32 -5.32 14.67 -6.49
N LEU A 33 -5.92 14.51 -7.67
CA LEU A 33 -5.49 13.54 -8.68
C LEU A 33 -4.04 13.76 -9.11
N ILE A 34 -3.67 15.02 -9.40
CA ILE A 34 -2.31 15.37 -9.82
C ILE A 34 -1.30 15.08 -8.72
N VAL A 35 -1.56 15.54 -7.49
CA VAL A 35 -0.63 15.36 -6.37
C VAL A 35 -0.47 13.87 -6.02
N PHE A 36 -1.56 13.11 -5.99
CA PHE A 36 -1.52 11.68 -5.74
C PHE A 36 -0.81 10.91 -6.86
N ALA A 37 -1.07 11.25 -8.14
CA ALA A 37 -0.38 10.63 -9.27
C ALA A 37 1.12 10.89 -9.25
N ILE A 38 1.55 12.14 -8.96
CA ILE A 38 2.96 12.49 -8.81
C ILE A 38 3.58 11.67 -7.67
N ALA A 39 2.92 11.58 -6.51
CA ALA A 39 3.42 10.81 -5.38
C ALA A 39 3.58 9.32 -5.73
N ALA A 40 2.60 8.73 -6.43
CA ALA A 40 2.64 7.32 -6.84
C ALA A 40 3.73 7.03 -7.89
N VAL A 41 3.91 7.94 -8.87
CA VAL A 41 4.96 7.80 -9.90
C VAL A 41 6.34 7.98 -9.28
N THR A 42 6.51 8.97 -8.41
CA THR A 42 7.77 9.23 -7.71
C THR A 42 8.20 8.02 -6.90
N ASP A 43 7.26 7.38 -6.18
CA ASP A 43 7.51 6.14 -5.44
C ASP A 43 7.99 4.99 -6.34
N ALA A 44 7.30 4.78 -7.47
CA ALA A 44 7.70 3.74 -8.40
C ALA A 44 9.13 3.95 -8.94
N ILE A 45 9.49 5.22 -9.24
CA ILE A 45 10.83 5.58 -9.72
C ILE A 45 11.87 5.38 -8.62
N ASP A 46 11.60 5.83 -7.40
CA ASP A 46 12.53 5.70 -6.27
C ASP A 46 12.81 4.26 -5.90
N GLY A 47 11.76 3.44 -5.86
CA GLY A 47 11.90 2.01 -5.62
C GLY A 47 12.75 1.30 -6.69
N LEU A 48 12.67 1.75 -7.95
CA LEU A 48 13.52 1.24 -9.03
C LEU A 48 14.96 1.72 -8.90
N LEU A 49 15.18 3.01 -8.61
CA LEU A 49 16.51 3.61 -8.45
C LEU A 49 17.24 3.03 -7.23
N ALA A 50 16.57 2.93 -6.09
CA ALA A 50 17.13 2.35 -4.88
C ALA A 50 17.63 0.91 -5.09
N LYS A 51 16.85 0.10 -5.83
CA LYS A 51 17.24 -1.27 -6.18
C LYS A 51 18.41 -1.32 -7.16
N ARG A 52 18.41 -0.43 -8.17
CA ARG A 52 19.44 -0.43 -9.22
C ARG A 52 20.80 0.06 -8.70
N PHE A 53 20.80 1.04 -7.79
CA PHE A 53 22.02 1.67 -7.28
C PHE A 53 22.42 1.21 -5.87
N GLY A 54 21.66 0.33 -5.23
CA GLY A 54 21.95 -0.16 -3.88
C GLY A 54 21.85 0.92 -2.79
N TRP A 55 21.11 2.00 -3.03
CA TRP A 55 20.94 3.13 -2.10
C TRP A 55 19.84 2.85 -1.08
N THR A 56 20.07 1.83 -0.26
CA THR A 56 19.12 1.48 0.81
C THR A 56 19.68 1.92 2.15
N SER A 57 18.95 2.76 2.88
CA SER A 57 19.24 3.08 4.27
C SER A 57 18.44 2.15 5.20
N GLU A 58 18.96 1.89 6.40
CA GLU A 58 18.21 1.09 7.40
C GLU A 58 16.87 1.75 7.78
N LEU A 59 16.85 3.09 7.87
CA LEU A 59 15.64 3.87 8.12
C LEU A 59 14.66 3.78 6.92
N GLY A 60 15.16 3.90 5.70
CA GLY A 60 14.34 3.80 4.48
C GLY A 60 13.64 2.45 4.36
N LYS A 61 14.31 1.34 4.68
CA LYS A 61 13.71 -0.02 4.63
C LYS A 61 12.43 -0.15 5.48
N VAL A 62 12.27 0.67 6.51
CA VAL A 62 11.10 0.66 7.39
C VAL A 62 10.12 1.78 7.02
N LEU A 63 10.62 2.99 6.72
CA LEU A 63 9.80 4.16 6.45
C LEU A 63 9.13 4.10 5.08
N ASP A 64 9.80 3.56 4.04
CA ASP A 64 9.24 3.47 2.70
C ASP A 64 7.93 2.67 2.65
N PRO A 65 7.87 1.41 3.13
CA PRO A 65 6.62 0.67 3.15
C PRO A 65 5.52 1.31 4.01
N LEU A 66 5.92 2.04 5.05
CA LEU A 66 4.98 2.74 5.93
C LEU A 66 4.37 3.96 5.24
N ALA A 67 5.20 4.77 4.56
CA ALA A 67 4.77 5.96 3.83
C ALA A 67 3.79 5.62 2.70
N ASP A 68 4.09 4.55 1.92
CA ASP A 68 3.24 4.06 0.84
C ASP A 68 1.87 3.65 1.35
N LYS A 69 1.86 2.88 2.42
CA LYS A 69 0.62 2.43 3.05
C LYS A 69 -0.17 3.58 3.66
N LEU A 70 0.50 4.55 4.30
CA LEU A 70 -0.15 5.69 4.91
C LEU A 70 -0.91 6.52 3.86
N LEU A 71 -0.30 6.81 2.71
CA LEU A 71 -0.92 7.58 1.64
C LEU A 71 -2.13 6.85 1.05
N LEU A 72 -2.00 5.56 0.72
CA LEU A 72 -3.09 4.75 0.18
C LEU A 72 -4.25 4.61 1.16
N VAL A 73 -3.96 4.30 2.43
CA VAL A 73 -4.98 4.16 3.48
C VAL A 73 -5.71 5.50 3.68
N ALA A 74 -4.98 6.62 3.73
CA ALA A 74 -5.58 7.95 3.85
C ALA A 74 -6.52 8.26 2.69
N MET A 75 -6.13 7.92 1.45
CA MET A 75 -6.99 8.07 0.27
C MET A 75 -8.25 7.20 0.36
N PHE A 76 -8.12 5.91 0.68
CA PHE A 76 -9.27 5.00 0.81
C PHE A 76 -10.25 5.48 1.89
N VAL A 77 -9.73 5.85 3.06
CA VAL A 77 -10.56 6.35 4.17
C VAL A 77 -11.29 7.62 3.76
N THR A 78 -10.59 8.60 3.19
CA THR A 78 -11.19 9.88 2.81
C THR A 78 -12.21 9.72 1.69
N LEU A 79 -11.91 8.91 0.65
CA LEU A 79 -12.87 8.60 -0.42
C LEU A 79 -14.13 7.91 0.14
N SER A 80 -13.99 7.04 1.15
CA SER A 80 -15.14 6.39 1.78
C SER A 80 -15.97 7.35 2.64
N VAL A 81 -15.32 8.26 3.36
CA VAL A 81 -16.01 9.31 4.12
C VAL A 81 -16.82 10.23 3.20
N LEU A 82 -16.30 10.52 2.01
CA LEU A 82 -16.98 11.31 0.99
C LEU A 82 -18.06 10.52 0.20
N GLY A 83 -18.25 9.23 0.50
CA GLY A 83 -19.19 8.36 -0.22
C GLY A 83 -18.77 8.00 -1.65
N LEU A 84 -17.51 8.30 -2.04
CA LEU A 84 -16.98 8.02 -3.37
C LEU A 84 -16.44 6.59 -3.51
N ALA A 85 -16.09 5.93 -2.40
CA ALA A 85 -15.69 4.54 -2.35
C ALA A 85 -16.51 3.76 -1.31
N PRO A 86 -16.80 2.47 -1.54
CA PRO A 86 -17.53 1.66 -0.57
C PRO A 86 -16.73 1.48 0.74
N VAL A 87 -17.36 1.77 1.89
CA VAL A 87 -16.74 1.62 3.22
C VAL A 87 -16.22 0.20 3.45
N TRP A 88 -17.01 -0.82 3.06
CA TRP A 88 -16.60 -2.23 3.22
C TRP A 88 -15.29 -2.55 2.48
N LEU A 89 -15.05 -1.93 1.30
CA LEU A 89 -13.81 -2.14 0.54
C LEU A 89 -12.61 -1.52 1.27
N THR A 90 -12.78 -0.33 1.84
CA THR A 90 -11.77 0.34 2.67
C THR A 90 -11.44 -0.51 3.91
N VAL A 91 -12.46 -1.01 4.61
CA VAL A 91 -12.26 -1.89 5.78
C VAL A 91 -11.49 -3.14 5.38
N LEU A 92 -11.82 -3.76 4.25
CA LEU A 92 -11.14 -4.95 3.74
C LEU A 92 -9.64 -4.68 3.45
N VAL A 93 -9.34 -3.56 2.78
CA VAL A 93 -7.97 -3.15 2.46
C VAL A 93 -7.16 -2.90 3.73
N VAL A 94 -7.71 -2.10 4.66
CA VAL A 94 -7.05 -1.77 5.92
C VAL A 94 -6.86 -3.01 6.80
N ALA A 95 -7.89 -3.84 6.94
CA ALA A 95 -7.82 -5.09 7.72
C ALA A 95 -6.71 -6.01 7.20
N ARG A 96 -6.63 -6.18 5.86
CA ARG A 96 -5.56 -6.97 5.23
C ARG A 96 -4.18 -6.42 5.57
N ASP A 97 -3.98 -5.11 5.48
CA ASP A 97 -2.68 -4.49 5.76
C ASP A 97 -2.30 -4.64 7.25
N VAL A 98 -3.27 -4.48 8.15
CA VAL A 98 -3.09 -4.74 9.59
C VAL A 98 -2.73 -6.21 9.86
N VAL A 99 -3.44 -7.16 9.26
CA VAL A 99 -3.17 -8.59 9.42
C VAL A 99 -1.75 -8.95 8.96
N ILE A 100 -1.30 -8.40 7.83
CA ILE A 100 0.06 -8.64 7.33
C ILE A 100 1.10 -8.01 8.25
N ALA A 101 0.91 -6.76 8.68
CA ALA A 101 1.85 -6.06 9.56
C ALA A 101 1.95 -6.75 10.92
N PHE A 102 0.80 -7.12 11.50
CA PHE A 102 0.73 -7.81 12.79
C PHE A 102 1.32 -9.22 12.72
N GLY A 103 1.02 -9.97 11.65
CA GLY A 103 1.60 -11.29 11.40
C GLY A 103 3.11 -11.24 11.25
N ALA A 104 3.65 -10.24 10.54
CA ALA A 104 5.08 -10.04 10.42
C ALA A 104 5.74 -9.68 11.76
N LEU A 105 5.08 -8.82 12.55
CA LEU A 105 5.56 -8.44 13.89
C LEU A 105 5.58 -9.64 14.84
N LEU A 106 4.48 -10.41 14.91
CA LEU A 106 4.41 -11.61 15.76
C LEU A 106 5.47 -12.63 15.37
N PHE A 107 5.66 -12.86 14.07
CA PHE A 107 6.68 -13.78 13.62
C PHE A 107 8.08 -13.32 14.02
N ARG A 108 8.38 -12.02 13.84
CA ARG A 108 9.67 -11.42 14.24
C ARG A 108 9.95 -11.57 15.74
N LEU A 109 8.95 -11.35 16.58
CA LEU A 109 9.08 -11.47 18.03
C LEU A 109 9.24 -12.92 18.49
N SER A 110 8.60 -13.88 17.80
CA SER A 110 8.60 -15.30 18.20
C SER A 110 9.76 -16.11 17.62
N PHE A 111 10.20 -15.79 16.40
CA PHE A 111 11.13 -16.63 15.63
C PHE A 111 12.33 -15.86 15.05
N GLY A 112 12.42 -14.53 15.29
CA GLY A 112 13.53 -13.69 14.81
C GLY A 112 13.26 -13.04 13.46
N ALA A 113 14.34 -12.47 12.85
CA ALA A 113 14.22 -11.67 11.65
C ALA A 113 13.66 -12.46 10.44
N LEU A 114 12.59 -11.96 9.87
CA LEU A 114 11.98 -12.49 8.65
C LEU A 114 12.50 -11.72 7.45
N GLU A 115 13.17 -12.38 6.52
CA GLU A 115 13.36 -11.83 5.17
C GLU A 115 12.03 -11.86 4.43
N GLY A 116 11.14 -10.92 4.75
CA GLY A 116 9.83 -10.77 4.14
C GLY A 116 9.94 -10.11 2.77
N ARG A 117 10.15 -10.89 1.71
CA ARG A 117 10.01 -10.35 0.35
C ARG A 117 8.51 -10.24 0.01
N PRO A 118 8.03 -9.07 -0.46
CA PRO A 118 6.64 -8.91 -0.87
C PRO A 118 6.30 -9.88 -2.00
N THR A 119 5.16 -10.56 -1.87
CA THR A 119 4.72 -11.54 -2.87
C THR A 119 4.27 -10.84 -4.15
N PRO A 120 4.32 -11.52 -5.33
CA PRO A 120 3.80 -10.95 -6.57
C PRO A 120 2.33 -10.53 -6.46
N VAL A 121 1.53 -11.31 -5.73
CA VAL A 121 0.11 -11.00 -5.48
C VAL A 121 -0.05 -9.72 -4.66
N SER A 122 0.81 -9.49 -3.66
CA SER A 122 0.79 -8.25 -2.86
C SER A 122 1.13 -7.02 -3.71
N LYS A 123 2.06 -7.15 -4.66
CA LYS A 123 2.40 -6.07 -5.59
C LYS A 123 1.25 -5.76 -6.54
N LEU A 124 0.61 -6.81 -7.09
CA LEU A 124 -0.55 -6.66 -7.95
C LEU A 124 -1.70 -5.98 -7.19
N ASN A 125 -1.93 -6.38 -5.93
CA ASN A 125 -2.94 -5.74 -5.09
C ASN A 125 -2.69 -4.24 -4.90
N THR A 126 -1.46 -3.83 -4.58
CA THR A 126 -1.12 -2.41 -4.45
C THR A 126 -1.33 -1.66 -5.76
N LEU A 127 -0.98 -2.24 -6.90
CA LEU A 127 -1.25 -1.65 -8.22
C LEU A 127 -2.75 -1.47 -8.45
N CYS A 128 -3.58 -2.49 -8.18
CA CYS A 128 -5.03 -2.40 -8.30
C CYS A 128 -5.61 -1.30 -7.40
N GLN A 129 -5.10 -1.18 -6.16
CA GLN A 129 -5.50 -0.13 -5.22
C GLN A 129 -5.18 1.27 -5.76
N ILE A 130 -3.97 1.49 -6.30
CA ILE A 130 -3.57 2.77 -6.90
C ILE A 130 -4.48 3.10 -8.08
N LEU A 131 -4.70 2.14 -8.99
CA LEU A 131 -5.55 2.34 -10.17
C LEU A 131 -7.01 2.65 -9.77
N PHE A 132 -7.55 1.98 -8.77
CA PHE A 132 -8.89 2.25 -8.24
C PHE A 132 -9.00 3.67 -7.68
N VAL A 133 -8.06 4.08 -6.81
CA VAL A 133 -8.02 5.43 -6.23
C VAL A 133 -7.93 6.49 -7.31
N LEU A 134 -7.04 6.31 -8.30
CA LEU A 134 -6.90 7.22 -9.44
C LEU A 134 -8.20 7.30 -10.24
N ALA A 135 -8.85 6.17 -10.54
CA ALA A 135 -10.09 6.14 -11.32
C ALA A 135 -11.24 6.82 -10.59
N VAL A 136 -11.42 6.55 -9.28
CA VAL A 136 -12.46 7.18 -8.47
C VAL A 136 -12.24 8.69 -8.39
N THR A 137 -11.01 9.12 -8.12
CA THR A 137 -10.68 10.55 -8.02
C THR A 137 -10.80 11.25 -9.38
N ALA A 138 -10.36 10.61 -10.48
CA ALA A 138 -10.51 11.15 -11.83
C ALA A 138 -11.99 11.32 -12.22
N ARG A 139 -12.84 10.34 -11.91
CA ARG A 139 -14.28 10.45 -12.12
C ARG A 139 -14.89 11.60 -11.33
N ALA A 140 -14.50 11.75 -10.06
CA ALA A 140 -14.92 12.88 -9.23
C ALA A 140 -14.42 14.24 -9.77
N ALA A 141 -13.26 14.24 -10.43
CA ALA A 141 -12.70 15.41 -11.13
C ALA A 141 -13.39 15.73 -12.48
N GLY A 142 -14.41 14.95 -12.88
CA GLY A 142 -15.16 15.16 -14.12
C GLY A 142 -14.65 14.38 -15.32
N ALA A 143 -13.73 13.42 -15.15
CA ALA A 143 -13.33 12.55 -16.24
C ALA A 143 -14.48 11.61 -16.67
N SER A 144 -14.63 11.40 -17.99
CA SER A 144 -15.66 10.55 -18.59
C SER A 144 -15.37 9.05 -18.40
N LEU A 145 -15.11 8.64 -17.15
CA LEU A 145 -14.93 7.23 -16.79
C LEU A 145 -16.29 6.58 -16.53
N SER A 146 -16.57 5.51 -17.27
CA SER A 146 -17.82 4.77 -17.09
C SER A 146 -17.87 4.06 -15.74
N GLU A 147 -19.08 3.96 -15.17
CA GLU A 147 -19.27 3.26 -13.89
C GLU A 147 -18.77 1.81 -13.89
N PRO A 148 -19.01 1.00 -14.94
CA PRO A 148 -18.48 -0.36 -15.02
C PRO A 148 -16.96 -0.44 -14.88
N VAL A 149 -16.20 0.54 -15.37
CA VAL A 149 -14.73 0.56 -15.21
C VAL A 149 -14.34 0.70 -13.74
N VAL A 150 -14.96 1.65 -13.02
CA VAL A 150 -14.70 1.86 -11.59
C VAL A 150 -15.12 0.63 -10.76
N MET A 151 -16.27 0.05 -11.07
CA MET A 151 -16.75 -1.18 -10.43
C MET A 151 -15.80 -2.36 -10.66
N THR A 152 -15.31 -2.52 -11.89
CA THR A 152 -14.35 -3.59 -12.24
C THR A 152 -13.05 -3.42 -11.45
N LEU A 153 -12.51 -2.20 -11.36
CA LEU A 153 -11.33 -1.91 -10.56
C LEU A 153 -11.57 -2.19 -9.08
N GLY A 154 -12.74 -1.82 -8.54
CA GLY A 154 -13.12 -2.14 -7.16
C GLY A 154 -13.22 -3.64 -6.91
N ALA A 155 -13.78 -4.41 -7.85
CA ALA A 155 -13.82 -5.87 -7.78
C ALA A 155 -12.41 -6.49 -7.84
N LEU A 156 -11.53 -5.96 -8.68
CA LEU A 156 -10.12 -6.38 -8.73
C LEU A 156 -9.40 -6.10 -7.40
N VAL A 157 -9.62 -4.93 -6.80
CA VAL A 157 -9.09 -4.62 -5.46
C VAL A 157 -9.61 -5.62 -4.45
N MET A 158 -10.90 -5.92 -4.42
CA MET A 158 -11.48 -6.90 -3.52
C MET A 158 -10.82 -8.27 -3.66
N VAL A 159 -10.80 -8.82 -4.88
CA VAL A 159 -10.24 -10.16 -5.15
C VAL A 159 -8.76 -10.22 -4.79
N THR A 160 -7.97 -9.26 -5.25
CA THR A 160 -6.53 -9.25 -4.99
C THR A 160 -6.20 -9.02 -3.52
N THR A 161 -7.01 -8.25 -2.78
CA THR A 161 -6.86 -8.04 -1.33
C THR A 161 -7.11 -9.34 -0.57
N VAL A 162 -8.19 -10.06 -0.87
CA VAL A 162 -8.51 -11.35 -0.23
C VAL A 162 -7.42 -12.38 -0.53
N VAL A 163 -7.08 -12.57 -1.81
CA VAL A 163 -6.06 -13.54 -2.23
C VAL A 163 -4.70 -13.22 -1.60
N SER A 164 -4.31 -11.95 -1.57
CA SER A 164 -3.06 -11.52 -0.94
C SER A 164 -3.06 -11.74 0.57
N GLY A 165 -4.17 -11.47 1.25
CA GLY A 165 -4.31 -11.73 2.68
C GLY A 165 -4.17 -13.21 3.01
N LEU A 166 -4.89 -14.08 2.28
CA LEU A 166 -4.81 -15.53 2.44
C LEU A 166 -3.40 -16.07 2.16
N ASP A 167 -2.74 -15.63 1.08
CA ASP A 167 -1.37 -16.03 0.74
C ASP A 167 -0.39 -15.73 1.90
N TYR A 168 -0.51 -14.55 2.51
CA TYR A 168 0.32 -14.19 3.66
C TYR A 168 0.04 -15.05 4.90
N VAL A 169 -1.23 -15.25 5.26
CA VAL A 169 -1.62 -16.07 6.42
C VAL A 169 -1.11 -17.50 6.26
N LEU A 170 -1.29 -18.10 5.08
CA LEU A 170 -0.84 -19.47 4.80
C LEU A 170 0.69 -19.59 4.85
N ARG A 171 1.42 -18.59 4.33
CA ARG A 171 2.90 -18.57 4.38
C ARG A 171 3.43 -18.42 5.79
N TYR A 172 2.84 -17.55 6.60
CA TYR A 172 3.26 -17.39 8.00
C TYR A 172 2.94 -18.63 8.82
N ALA A 173 1.75 -19.22 8.65
CA ALA A 173 1.37 -20.47 9.33
C ALA A 173 2.31 -21.63 8.98
N SER A 174 2.59 -21.84 7.70
CA SER A 174 3.48 -22.92 7.24
C SER A 174 4.93 -22.73 7.72
N ARG A 175 5.45 -21.49 7.74
CA ARG A 175 6.78 -21.19 8.28
C ARG A 175 6.85 -21.40 9.79
N ALA A 176 5.85 -20.95 10.55
CA ALA A 176 5.79 -21.16 11.99
C ALA A 176 5.75 -22.67 12.36
N MET A 177 5.00 -23.47 11.62
CA MET A 177 4.98 -24.91 11.80
C MET A 177 6.34 -25.57 11.50
N LYS A 178 7.03 -25.11 10.46
CA LYS A 178 8.36 -25.64 10.10
C LYS A 178 9.40 -25.36 11.21
N VAL A 179 9.47 -24.11 11.70
CA VAL A 179 10.38 -23.71 12.76
C VAL A 179 10.10 -24.50 14.06
N ARG A 180 8.82 -24.67 14.43
CA ARG A 180 8.44 -25.48 15.58
C ARG A 180 8.88 -26.95 15.46
N ARG A 181 8.76 -27.55 14.28
CA ARG A 181 9.24 -28.94 14.05
C ARG A 181 10.76 -29.06 14.18
N GLU A 182 11.49 -28.09 13.66
CA GLU A 182 12.96 -28.07 13.77
C GLU A 182 13.44 -27.87 15.22
N GLN A 183 12.69 -27.13 16.05
CA GLN A 183 12.98 -26.96 17.49
C GLN A 183 12.60 -28.18 18.32
N ALA A 184 11.55 -28.90 17.96
CA ALA A 184 11.10 -30.10 18.67
C ALA A 184 11.93 -31.36 18.34
N GLY A 185 12.69 -31.36 17.24
CA GLY A 185 13.56 -32.44 16.82
C GLY A 185 15.03 -32.29 17.29
N ARG A 186 15.32 -31.24 18.07
CA ARG A 186 16.61 -31.02 18.75
C ARG A 186 16.50 -31.33 20.24
#